data_903bfa4018a4d1fe3c4e0aced9cb24c6
#
_entry.id   903bfa4018a4d1fe3c4e0aced9cb24c6
#
_cell.length_a   1.000
_cell.length_b   1.000
_cell.length_c   1.000
_cell.angle_alpha   90.00
_cell.angle_beta   90.00
_cell.angle_gamma   90.00
#
_symmetry.space_group_name_H-M   'P 1'
#
loop_
_entity.id
_entity.type
_entity.pdbx_description
1 polymer ?
#
loop_
_entity_poly.entity_id
_entity_poly.type
_entity_poly.pdbx_seq_one_letter_code
_entity_poly.pdbx_strand_id
1 'polypeptide(L)'
;MNTRPQFRPVLWILALALVLTACQTETAGDEEAAEADAPTETASVESETIAWDYTGETGPANWAELNETYEACAGSRQSPIDLVADDEAQDVNVEFDYTEAEGTLFDTGHGVQVNIEGGTLRIDGKAFALKQFHFHTPSEHTVDGTSYPAEVHLVHASDDGELAVLGIFYEEGEANDFLAPVWEDLESRATMAAADPLMMNAADMLPADRTTYTYPGSLTTPPCSEIVRWHVMQEPLTMSAEQMEALTAIYDDNNRPVQPLNDREIDRVTL
;
A
#
# COMPACT_ATOMS: atom_id res chain seq x y z
N MET A 1 31.61 -32.30 42.49
CA MET A 1 31.13 -31.56 43.65
C MET A 1 30.22 -30.45 43.16
N ASN A 2 28.98 -30.66 43.48
CA ASN A 2 27.82 -29.86 42.99
C ASN A 2 27.51 -28.76 44.02
N THR A 3 27.39 -27.53 43.64
CA THR A 3 26.67 -26.54 44.44
C THR A 3 25.83 -25.62 43.56
N ARG A 4 24.50 -25.83 43.60
CA ARG A 4 23.50 -24.92 43.05
C ARG A 4 23.21 -23.79 44.02
N PRO A 5 23.02 -22.55 43.60
CA PRO A 5 22.45 -21.51 44.47
C PRO A 5 20.92 -21.59 44.48
N GLN A 6 20.35 -21.50 45.67
CA GLN A 6 18.94 -21.46 45.96
C GLN A 6 18.41 -20.02 45.88
N PHE A 7 17.35 -19.79 45.10
CA PHE A 7 16.61 -18.54 45.14
C PHE A 7 15.53 -18.60 46.22
N ARG A 8 15.49 -17.58 47.05
CA ARG A 8 14.44 -17.33 48.04
C ARG A 8 13.44 -16.33 47.50
N PRO A 9 12.12 -16.54 47.64
CA PRO A 9 11.11 -15.56 47.25
C PRO A 9 10.92 -14.50 48.34
N VAL A 10 10.90 -13.24 47.93
CA VAL A 10 10.54 -12.11 48.80
C VAL A 10 9.05 -11.83 48.65
N LEU A 11 8.33 -12.00 49.74
CA LEU A 11 6.90 -11.73 49.85
C LEU A 11 6.71 -10.22 50.15
N TRP A 12 5.96 -9.51 49.32
CA TRP A 12 5.50 -8.16 49.62
C TRP A 12 4.03 -8.19 50.02
N ILE A 13 3.77 -7.73 51.26
CA ILE A 13 2.45 -7.63 51.86
C ILE A 13 1.87 -6.27 51.49
N LEU A 14 0.68 -6.27 50.83
CA LEU A 14 -0.12 -5.08 50.59
C LEU A 14 -0.91 -4.73 51.87
N ALA A 15 -0.73 -3.53 52.37
CA ALA A 15 -1.57 -2.97 53.41
C ALA A 15 -2.69 -2.10 52.78
N LEU A 16 -3.93 -2.50 53.01
CA LEU A 16 -5.15 -1.84 52.61
C LEU A 16 -5.57 -0.85 53.71
N ALA A 17 -5.64 0.44 53.45
CA ALA A 17 -6.23 1.43 54.35
C ALA A 17 -7.56 1.94 53.79
N LEU A 18 -8.64 1.53 54.48
CA LEU A 18 -9.99 2.07 54.33
C LEU A 18 -10.08 3.37 55.13
N VAL A 19 -10.55 4.44 54.52
CA VAL A 19 -11.07 5.61 55.24
C VAL A 19 -12.54 5.84 54.81
N LEU A 20 -13.42 5.52 55.75
CA LEU A 20 -14.82 5.91 55.72
C LEU A 20 -14.96 7.27 56.41
N THR A 21 -15.65 8.22 55.79
CA THR A 21 -16.27 9.33 56.55
C THR A 21 -17.62 9.64 55.96
N ALA A 22 -18.59 9.63 56.85
CA ALA A 22 -20.02 9.73 56.61
C ALA A 22 -20.54 11.16 56.66
N CYS A 23 -21.66 11.34 55.98
CA CYS A 23 -22.83 12.20 56.24
C CYS A 23 -22.66 13.63 56.79
N GLN A 24 -23.33 14.58 56.13
CA GLN A 24 -24.50 15.26 56.75
C GLN A 24 -25.32 16.03 55.70
N THR A 25 -26.61 15.95 55.87
CA THR A 25 -27.74 16.55 55.21
C THR A 25 -27.97 18.02 55.60
N GLU A 26 -28.61 18.79 54.72
CA GLU A 26 -29.69 19.80 54.91
C GLU A 26 -29.57 20.91 53.86
N THR A 27 -30.49 21.35 53.17
CA THR A 27 -31.90 21.64 53.06
C THR A 27 -32.11 22.60 51.91
N ALA A 28 -33.12 22.36 51.15
CA ALA A 28 -34.03 23.22 50.37
C ALA A 28 -33.66 24.64 49.97
N GLY A 29 -33.78 24.88 48.68
CA GLY A 29 -33.91 26.20 48.05
C GLY A 29 -34.37 26.00 46.60
N ASP A 30 -35.64 26.21 46.34
CA ASP A 30 -36.26 26.29 45.00
C ASP A 30 -35.61 27.45 44.23
N GLU A 31 -35.05 27.18 43.06
CA GLU A 31 -34.96 28.14 41.97
C GLU A 31 -35.07 27.41 40.64
N GLU A 32 -36.14 27.74 39.96
CA GLU A 32 -36.53 27.41 38.63
C GLU A 32 -35.44 27.91 37.66
N ALA A 33 -34.70 26.99 37.02
CA ALA A 33 -33.77 27.31 35.94
C ALA A 33 -34.11 26.47 34.73
N ALA A 34 -34.45 27.16 33.69
CA ALA A 34 -34.83 26.73 32.35
C ALA A 34 -33.99 25.54 31.81
N GLU A 35 -34.67 24.53 31.31
CA GLU A 35 -34.12 23.52 30.40
C GLU A 35 -33.61 24.21 29.13
N ALA A 36 -32.31 24.28 29.00
CA ALA A 36 -31.68 24.51 27.71
C ALA A 36 -31.49 23.13 27.04
N ASP A 37 -32.38 22.85 26.12
CA ASP A 37 -32.29 21.77 25.14
C ASP A 37 -31.01 21.93 24.35
N ALA A 38 -30.03 21.09 24.62
CA ALA A 38 -28.83 20.96 23.85
C ALA A 38 -29.01 19.80 22.85
N PRO A 39 -29.04 20.07 21.54
CA PRO A 39 -29.02 19.00 20.56
C PRO A 39 -27.63 18.40 20.50
N THR A 40 -27.42 17.30 21.19
CA THR A 40 -26.27 16.44 21.00
C THR A 40 -26.58 15.46 19.87
N GLU A 41 -26.61 15.94 18.67
CA GLU A 41 -26.55 15.09 17.48
C GLU A 41 -25.15 15.18 16.93
N THR A 42 -24.25 14.38 17.50
CA THR A 42 -23.01 14.00 16.81
C THR A 42 -23.42 13.07 15.68
N ALA A 43 -23.73 13.66 14.53
CA ALA A 43 -23.79 12.94 13.29
C ALA A 43 -22.38 12.39 13.04
N SER A 44 -22.18 11.10 13.29
CA SER A 44 -21.10 10.35 12.70
C SER A 44 -21.36 10.37 11.19
N VAL A 45 -20.63 11.21 10.48
CA VAL A 45 -20.52 11.11 9.02
C VAL A 45 -19.78 9.82 8.77
N GLU A 46 -20.51 8.72 8.64
CA GLU A 46 -20.00 7.54 7.96
C GLU A 46 -19.72 8.02 6.53
N SER A 47 -18.45 8.17 6.19
CA SER A 47 -18.00 8.34 4.83
C SER A 47 -18.44 7.08 4.09
N GLU A 48 -19.58 7.14 3.39
CA GLU A 48 -19.94 6.10 2.43
C GLU A 48 -18.81 6.06 1.42
N THR A 49 -17.97 5.01 1.47
CA THR A 49 -16.99 4.72 0.43
C THR A 49 -17.79 4.39 -0.83
N ILE A 50 -17.86 5.37 -1.75
CA ILE A 50 -18.52 5.14 -3.04
C ILE A 50 -17.68 4.13 -3.80
N ALA A 51 -18.33 3.03 -4.21
CA ALA A 51 -17.71 1.99 -4.98
C ALA A 51 -17.26 2.56 -6.34
N TRP A 52 -16.02 2.31 -6.68
CA TRP A 52 -15.44 2.57 -8.00
C TRP A 52 -15.08 1.24 -8.67
N ASP A 53 -14.82 1.24 -9.97
CA ASP A 53 -14.43 0.07 -10.73
C ASP A 53 -13.46 0.51 -11.84
N TYR A 54 -12.88 -0.44 -12.59
CA TYR A 54 -12.08 -0.16 -13.77
C TYR A 54 -12.91 -0.01 -15.05
N THR A 55 -14.20 -0.32 -15.00
CA THR A 55 -15.11 -0.30 -16.18
C THR A 55 -16.44 0.39 -15.89
N GLY A 56 -17.17 0.72 -16.97
CA GLY A 56 -18.54 1.23 -16.87
C GLY A 56 -18.67 2.64 -16.28
N GLU A 57 -19.79 2.90 -15.64
CA GLU A 57 -20.14 4.22 -15.11
C GLU A 57 -19.30 4.62 -13.89
N THR A 58 -18.71 3.65 -13.20
CA THR A 58 -17.81 3.84 -12.04
C THR A 58 -16.34 3.69 -12.43
N GLY A 59 -16.03 3.61 -13.73
CA GLY A 59 -14.68 3.45 -14.28
C GLY A 59 -13.84 4.73 -14.28
N PRO A 60 -12.56 4.61 -14.69
CA PRO A 60 -11.52 5.66 -14.56
C PRO A 60 -11.89 7.02 -15.17
N ALA A 61 -12.68 7.02 -16.24
CA ALA A 61 -13.13 8.26 -16.90
C ALA A 61 -14.05 9.11 -16.01
N ASN A 62 -14.69 8.51 -15.02
CA ASN A 62 -15.69 9.15 -14.16
C ASN A 62 -15.26 9.26 -12.70
N TRP A 63 -14.11 8.71 -12.31
CA TRP A 63 -13.69 8.67 -10.90
C TRP A 63 -13.76 10.02 -10.19
N ALA A 64 -13.31 11.09 -10.84
CA ALA A 64 -13.33 12.44 -10.25
C ALA A 64 -14.75 12.97 -9.95
N GLU A 65 -15.77 12.42 -10.61
CA GLU A 65 -17.16 12.83 -10.45
C GLU A 65 -17.94 11.97 -9.47
N LEU A 66 -17.38 10.81 -9.08
CA LEU A 66 -18.07 9.85 -8.18
C LEU A 66 -18.17 10.39 -6.76
N ASN A 67 -17.17 11.13 -6.29
CA ASN A 67 -17.09 11.62 -4.93
C ASN A 67 -16.17 12.85 -4.85
N GLU A 68 -16.48 13.80 -3.97
CA GLU A 68 -15.63 14.97 -3.71
C GLU A 68 -14.21 14.60 -3.27
N THR A 69 -14.04 13.48 -2.57
CA THR A 69 -12.72 12.97 -2.16
C THR A 69 -11.89 12.44 -3.33
N TYR A 70 -12.49 12.23 -4.52
CA TYR A 70 -11.84 11.72 -5.73
C TYR A 70 -11.53 12.81 -6.76
N GLU A 71 -11.76 14.08 -6.44
CA GLU A 71 -11.49 15.21 -7.34
C GLU A 71 -10.05 15.21 -7.89
N ALA A 72 -9.08 14.71 -7.11
CA ALA A 72 -7.69 14.59 -7.55
C ALA A 72 -7.52 13.69 -8.77
N CYS A 73 -8.47 12.78 -9.09
CA CYS A 73 -8.41 11.93 -10.29
C CYS A 73 -8.48 12.73 -11.59
N ALA A 74 -8.94 14.00 -11.56
CA ALA A 74 -8.88 14.96 -12.67
C ALA A 74 -7.65 15.88 -12.60
N GLY A 75 -6.68 15.58 -11.75
CA GLY A 75 -5.46 16.38 -11.55
C GLY A 75 -4.53 16.38 -12.78
N SER A 76 -3.46 17.16 -12.68
CA SER A 76 -2.52 17.35 -13.80
C SER A 76 -1.27 16.47 -13.73
N ARG A 77 -1.03 15.78 -12.60
CA ARG A 77 0.11 14.88 -12.39
C ARG A 77 -0.32 13.44 -12.15
N GLN A 78 -1.30 13.01 -12.93
CA GLN A 78 -1.90 11.68 -12.78
C GLN A 78 -1.00 10.56 -13.34
N SER A 79 -1.15 9.36 -12.75
CA SER A 79 -0.50 8.09 -13.13
C SER A 79 -1.57 7.07 -13.52
N PRO A 80 -1.21 6.04 -14.33
CA PRO A 80 0.08 5.80 -15.00
C PRO A 80 0.33 6.74 -16.18
N ILE A 81 1.53 6.68 -16.78
CA ILE A 81 1.88 7.41 -18.01
C ILE A 81 2.59 6.49 -19.02
N ASP A 82 2.72 6.95 -20.26
CA ASP A 82 3.62 6.35 -21.24
C ASP A 82 5.05 6.79 -20.96
N LEU A 83 5.94 5.83 -20.75
CA LEU A 83 7.33 6.05 -20.35
C LEU A 83 8.21 6.15 -21.60
N VAL A 84 8.59 7.36 -21.93
CA VAL A 84 9.51 7.69 -23.02
C VAL A 84 10.57 8.62 -22.49
N ALA A 85 11.81 8.18 -22.40
CA ALA A 85 12.94 9.01 -21.98
C ALA A 85 14.16 8.67 -22.81
N ASP A 86 14.75 9.68 -23.42
CA ASP A 86 15.94 9.53 -24.30
C ASP A 86 17.25 9.89 -23.56
N ASP A 87 17.18 10.36 -22.32
CA ASP A 87 18.32 10.83 -21.55
C ASP A 87 19.19 9.67 -21.03
N GLU A 88 20.48 9.94 -20.83
CA GLU A 88 21.37 9.00 -20.13
C GLU A 88 20.96 8.92 -18.65
N ALA A 89 20.97 7.68 -18.11
CA ALA A 89 20.63 7.48 -16.70
C ALA A 89 21.64 8.19 -15.78
N GLN A 90 21.12 8.82 -14.73
CA GLN A 90 21.90 9.46 -13.68
C GLN A 90 21.96 8.55 -12.45
N ASP A 91 23.12 8.53 -11.78
CA ASP A 91 23.24 7.79 -10.52
C ASP A 91 22.52 8.58 -9.41
N VAL A 92 21.66 7.88 -8.67
CA VAL A 92 20.98 8.38 -7.48
C VAL A 92 21.43 7.53 -6.29
N ASN A 93 21.63 8.16 -5.14
CA ASN A 93 21.99 7.41 -3.94
C ASN A 93 20.79 6.69 -3.38
N VAL A 94 20.71 5.37 -3.64
CA VAL A 94 19.62 4.50 -3.18
C VAL A 94 20.17 3.34 -2.37
N GLU A 95 19.50 3.06 -1.26
CA GLU A 95 19.78 1.92 -0.40
C GLU A 95 18.49 1.10 -0.25
N PHE A 96 18.58 -0.19 -0.57
CA PHE A 96 17.52 -1.18 -0.34
C PHE A 96 17.85 -1.96 0.93
N ASP A 97 17.19 -1.63 2.02
CA ASP A 97 17.34 -2.32 3.31
C ASP A 97 16.11 -3.21 3.55
N TYR A 98 15.94 -4.21 2.66
CA TYR A 98 14.86 -5.19 2.74
C TYR A 98 15.30 -6.42 3.52
N THR A 99 14.38 -6.96 4.29
CA THR A 99 14.59 -8.15 5.11
C THR A 99 13.43 -9.12 4.93
N GLU A 100 13.67 -10.39 5.23
CA GLU A 100 12.59 -11.39 5.29
C GLU A 100 11.53 -10.95 6.31
N ALA A 101 10.27 -10.96 5.90
CA ALA A 101 9.13 -10.55 6.71
C ALA A 101 7.88 -11.36 6.37
N GLU A 102 6.92 -11.32 7.29
CA GLU A 102 5.60 -11.92 7.08
C GLU A 102 4.77 -11.05 6.14
N GLY A 103 4.36 -11.62 5.01
CA GLY A 103 3.40 -11.05 4.07
C GLY A 103 2.01 -11.64 4.28
N THR A 104 0.99 -10.81 4.19
CA THR A 104 -0.41 -11.27 4.23
C THR A 104 -1.11 -10.91 2.93
N LEU A 105 -1.66 -11.91 2.26
CA LEU A 105 -2.38 -11.76 1.01
C LEU A 105 -3.80 -11.25 1.25
N PHE A 106 -4.21 -10.28 0.45
CA PHE A 106 -5.55 -9.70 0.44
C PHE A 106 -6.13 -9.65 -0.97
N ASP A 107 -7.42 -9.91 -1.06
CA ASP A 107 -8.25 -9.48 -2.17
C ASP A 107 -8.86 -8.12 -1.82
N THR A 108 -8.49 -7.10 -2.55
CA THR A 108 -8.98 -5.74 -2.31
C THR A 108 -10.35 -5.49 -2.96
N GLY A 109 -10.85 -6.45 -3.73
CA GLY A 109 -12.01 -6.29 -4.62
C GLY A 109 -11.65 -5.64 -5.96
N HIS A 110 -10.40 -5.16 -6.12
CA HIS A 110 -9.89 -4.52 -7.33
C HIS A 110 -8.53 -5.09 -7.76
N GLY A 111 -7.93 -5.95 -6.98
CA GLY A 111 -6.64 -6.57 -7.26
C GLY A 111 -6.12 -7.42 -6.11
N VAL A 112 -5.11 -8.21 -6.41
CA VAL A 112 -4.36 -9.01 -5.44
C VAL A 112 -3.28 -8.15 -4.80
N GLN A 113 -3.28 -8.07 -3.47
CA GLN A 113 -2.33 -7.29 -2.69
C GLN A 113 -1.69 -8.15 -1.59
N VAL A 114 -0.42 -7.95 -1.34
CA VAL A 114 0.28 -8.52 -0.18
C VAL A 114 0.74 -7.39 0.73
N ASN A 115 0.20 -7.33 1.93
CA ASN A 115 0.69 -6.41 2.96
C ASN A 115 1.94 -7.01 3.59
N ILE A 116 3.02 -6.23 3.63
CA ILE A 116 4.32 -6.66 4.16
C ILE A 116 5.06 -5.46 4.74
N GLU A 117 5.63 -5.63 5.92
CA GLU A 117 6.43 -4.60 6.59
C GLU A 117 7.87 -5.13 6.78
N GLY A 118 8.56 -5.31 5.66
CA GLY A 118 9.87 -6.00 5.64
C GLY A 118 11.00 -5.17 5.07
N GLY A 119 11.02 -3.84 5.29
CA GLY A 119 12.18 -3.10 4.84
C GLY A 119 11.96 -1.62 4.58
N THR A 120 13.04 -0.99 4.16
CA THR A 120 13.11 0.44 3.89
C THR A 120 13.82 0.68 2.58
N LEU A 121 13.23 1.50 1.72
CA LEU A 121 13.86 2.11 0.57
C LEU A 121 14.38 3.50 1.01
N ARG A 122 15.65 3.81 0.77
CA ARG A 122 16.23 5.14 1.01
C ARG A 122 16.62 5.76 -0.32
N ILE A 123 16.12 6.96 -0.58
CA ILE A 123 16.43 7.73 -1.78
C ILE A 123 16.99 9.06 -1.32
N ASP A 124 18.25 9.37 -1.65
CA ASP A 124 18.98 10.57 -1.22
C ASP A 124 18.91 10.82 0.30
N GLY A 125 18.93 9.73 1.08
CA GLY A 125 18.85 9.74 2.53
C GLY A 125 17.45 9.83 3.13
N LYS A 126 16.39 10.09 2.33
CA LYS A 126 15.00 10.02 2.79
C LYS A 126 14.55 8.56 2.84
N ALA A 127 13.98 8.16 3.98
CA ALA A 127 13.51 6.79 4.21
C ALA A 127 12.02 6.64 3.86
N PHE A 128 11.71 5.53 3.18
CA PHE A 128 10.36 5.11 2.83
C PHE A 128 10.18 3.64 3.27
N ALA A 129 9.30 3.39 4.23
CA ALA A 129 9.02 2.04 4.71
C ALA A 129 8.13 1.28 3.74
N LEU A 130 8.50 0.04 3.40
CA LEU A 130 7.66 -0.86 2.59
C LEU A 130 6.35 -1.13 3.32
N LYS A 131 5.23 -1.05 2.60
CA LYS A 131 3.87 -1.25 3.12
C LYS A 131 3.16 -2.44 2.49
N GLN A 132 3.26 -2.56 1.18
CA GLN A 132 2.57 -3.61 0.43
C GLN A 132 3.12 -3.68 -1.00
N PHE A 133 2.80 -4.77 -1.69
CA PHE A 133 2.86 -4.82 -3.15
C PHE A 133 1.56 -5.40 -3.71
N HIS A 134 1.24 -5.04 -4.95
CA HIS A 134 0.03 -5.48 -5.63
C HIS A 134 0.24 -5.58 -7.13
N PHE A 135 -0.70 -6.25 -7.81
CA PHE A 135 -0.57 -6.64 -9.20
C PHE A 135 -1.61 -5.98 -10.09
N HIS A 136 -1.18 -5.64 -11.30
CA HIS A 136 -2.03 -5.19 -12.41
C HIS A 136 -1.83 -6.07 -13.64
N THR A 137 -2.92 -6.39 -14.32
CA THR A 137 -2.96 -7.14 -15.58
C THR A 137 -3.95 -6.50 -16.54
N PRO A 138 -3.48 -6.02 -17.71
CA PRO A 138 -2.09 -5.79 -18.11
C PRO A 138 -1.40 -4.69 -17.29
N SER A 139 -0.16 -4.32 -17.65
CA SER A 139 0.57 -3.23 -17.00
C SER A 139 -0.21 -1.91 -17.07
N GLU A 140 -0.07 -1.09 -16.04
CA GLU A 140 -0.63 0.27 -16.01
C GLU A 140 0.22 1.26 -16.80
N HIS A 141 1.56 1.23 -16.59
CA HIS A 141 2.48 1.98 -17.43
C HIS A 141 2.66 1.31 -18.78
N THR A 142 2.98 2.12 -19.78
CA THR A 142 3.44 1.67 -21.10
C THR A 142 4.86 2.18 -21.34
N VAL A 143 5.62 1.50 -22.21
CA VAL A 143 6.91 1.96 -22.69
C VAL A 143 6.81 2.11 -24.20
N ASP A 144 7.04 3.32 -24.72
CA ASP A 144 6.84 3.64 -26.14
C ASP A 144 5.47 3.17 -26.68
N GLY A 145 4.43 3.36 -25.88
CA GLY A 145 3.05 2.97 -26.22
C GLY A 145 2.76 1.47 -26.11
N THR A 146 3.71 0.66 -25.59
CA THR A 146 3.55 -0.80 -25.48
C THR A 146 3.32 -1.19 -24.02
N SER A 147 2.25 -1.95 -23.74
CA SER A 147 1.99 -2.54 -22.43
C SER A 147 2.74 -3.87 -22.26
N TYR A 148 3.05 -4.20 -21.01
CA TYR A 148 3.51 -5.52 -20.58
C TYR A 148 2.34 -6.39 -20.12
N PRO A 149 2.48 -7.73 -20.08
CA PRO A 149 1.43 -8.63 -19.59
C PRO A 149 1.01 -8.37 -18.14
N ALA A 150 1.93 -7.94 -17.28
CA ALA A 150 1.63 -7.55 -15.90
C ALA A 150 2.60 -6.49 -15.38
N GLU A 151 2.20 -5.81 -14.32
CA GLU A 151 3.03 -4.87 -13.55
C GLU A 151 2.77 -5.07 -12.06
N VAL A 152 3.84 -5.01 -11.26
CA VAL A 152 3.77 -5.05 -9.80
C VAL A 152 4.21 -3.71 -9.24
N HIS A 153 3.47 -3.20 -8.27
CA HIS A 153 3.79 -1.99 -7.55
C HIS A 153 4.22 -2.31 -6.12
N LEU A 154 5.47 -1.99 -5.75
CA LEU A 154 5.92 -2.02 -4.37
C LEU A 154 5.75 -0.62 -3.78
N VAL A 155 4.83 -0.47 -2.86
CA VAL A 155 4.45 0.82 -2.26
C VAL A 155 5.19 1.05 -0.96
N HIS A 156 5.90 2.18 -0.90
CA HIS A 156 6.63 2.62 0.28
C HIS A 156 6.12 3.99 0.74
N ALA A 157 6.10 4.21 2.05
CA ALA A 157 5.66 5.47 2.64
C ALA A 157 6.73 6.06 3.56
N SER A 158 6.93 7.37 3.47
CA SER A 158 7.73 8.14 4.40
C SER A 158 6.91 8.60 5.61
N ASP A 159 7.60 9.00 6.69
CA ASP A 159 6.95 9.49 7.92
C ASP A 159 6.12 10.77 7.71
N ASP A 160 6.41 11.55 6.67
CA ASP A 160 5.70 12.77 6.30
C ASP A 160 4.58 12.56 5.27
N GLY A 161 4.31 11.30 4.91
CA GLY A 161 3.17 10.90 4.07
C GLY A 161 3.43 10.94 2.56
N GLU A 162 4.66 11.18 2.10
CA GLU A 162 5.02 10.96 0.69
C GLU A 162 5.16 9.47 0.38
N LEU A 163 4.85 9.09 -0.85
CA LEU A 163 5.00 7.74 -1.34
C LEU A 163 6.13 7.64 -2.36
N ALA A 164 6.91 6.56 -2.27
CA ALA A 164 7.79 6.09 -3.33
C ALA A 164 7.27 4.73 -3.80
N VAL A 165 7.01 4.59 -5.09
CA VAL A 165 6.50 3.34 -5.66
C VAL A 165 7.49 2.81 -6.69
N LEU A 166 7.90 1.55 -6.51
CA LEU A 166 8.65 0.82 -7.53
C LEU A 166 7.65 0.08 -8.41
N GLY A 167 7.62 0.39 -9.71
CA GLY A 167 6.90 -0.38 -10.72
C GLY A 167 7.86 -1.40 -11.35
N ILE A 168 7.42 -2.65 -11.48
CA ILE A 168 8.21 -3.74 -12.07
C ILE A 168 7.34 -4.45 -13.10
N PHE A 169 7.75 -4.42 -14.34
CA PHE A 169 7.09 -5.14 -15.42
C PHE A 169 7.37 -6.63 -15.37
N TYR A 170 6.40 -7.41 -15.81
CA TYR A 170 6.54 -8.84 -16.03
C TYR A 170 6.20 -9.20 -17.47
N GLU A 171 7.01 -10.08 -18.04
CA GLU A 171 6.76 -10.72 -19.33
C GLU A 171 6.67 -12.24 -19.18
N GLU A 172 6.10 -12.93 -20.18
CA GLU A 172 6.04 -14.39 -20.17
C GLU A 172 7.44 -14.98 -20.39
N GLY A 173 7.81 -15.92 -19.50
CA GLY A 173 9.12 -16.55 -19.54
C GLY A 173 9.26 -17.70 -18.54
N GLU A 174 10.37 -17.75 -17.84
CA GLU A 174 10.59 -18.71 -16.78
C GLU A 174 9.71 -18.38 -15.57
N ALA A 175 9.31 -19.41 -14.80
CA ALA A 175 8.53 -19.21 -13.59
C ALA A 175 9.30 -18.34 -12.57
N ASN A 176 8.60 -17.47 -11.89
CA ASN A 176 9.16 -16.65 -10.83
C ASN A 176 9.02 -17.37 -9.49
N ASP A 177 10.14 -17.83 -8.96
CA ASP A 177 10.16 -18.60 -7.70
C ASP A 177 9.76 -17.75 -6.49
N PHE A 178 10.04 -16.45 -6.49
CA PHE A 178 9.62 -15.56 -5.41
C PHE A 178 8.10 -15.47 -5.28
N LEU A 179 7.40 -15.51 -6.41
CA LEU A 179 5.94 -15.43 -6.46
C LEU A 179 5.26 -16.78 -6.22
N ALA A 180 6.00 -17.91 -6.25
CA ALA A 180 5.41 -19.24 -6.09
C ALA A 180 4.53 -19.37 -4.82
N PRO A 181 4.94 -18.91 -3.61
CA PRO A 181 4.10 -18.98 -2.42
C PRO A 181 2.80 -18.15 -2.55
N VAL A 182 2.84 -17.01 -3.26
CA VAL A 182 1.65 -16.19 -3.52
C VAL A 182 0.68 -16.95 -4.40
N TRP A 183 1.18 -17.63 -5.45
CA TRP A 183 0.36 -18.39 -6.40
C TRP A 183 -0.25 -19.65 -5.77
N GLU A 184 0.52 -20.43 -5.00
CA GLU A 184 0.00 -21.59 -4.25
C GLU A 184 -1.14 -21.19 -3.32
N ASP A 185 -1.03 -20.01 -2.73
CA ASP A 185 -2.03 -19.46 -1.84
C ASP A 185 -3.26 -18.94 -2.61
N LEU A 186 -3.08 -18.29 -3.75
CA LEU A 186 -4.16 -17.85 -4.64
C LEU A 186 -5.02 -19.02 -5.12
N GLU A 187 -4.41 -20.11 -5.57
CA GLU A 187 -5.13 -21.32 -6.00
C GLU A 187 -5.92 -21.97 -4.86
N SER A 188 -5.41 -21.90 -3.63
CA SER A 188 -6.08 -22.45 -2.44
C SER A 188 -7.23 -21.57 -1.95
N ARG A 189 -7.27 -20.29 -2.35
CA ARG A 189 -8.12 -19.22 -1.80
C ARG A 189 -9.33 -18.86 -2.64
N ALA A 190 -9.98 -19.79 -3.30
CA ALA A 190 -11.36 -19.57 -3.77
C ALA A 190 -12.31 -19.10 -2.63
N THR A 191 -11.78 -18.99 -1.40
CA THR A 191 -12.43 -18.42 -0.22
C THR A 191 -11.34 -17.77 0.65
N MET A 192 -11.07 -16.51 0.47
CA MET A 192 -10.05 -15.73 1.19
C MET A 192 -10.31 -15.61 2.70
N ALA A 193 -10.32 -16.71 3.42
CA ALA A 193 -10.25 -16.72 4.87
C ALA A 193 -8.79 -16.77 5.26
N ALA A 194 -8.34 -15.82 6.10
CA ALA A 194 -7.00 -15.63 6.62
C ALA A 194 -6.07 -16.84 6.45
N ALA A 195 -5.20 -16.78 5.44
CA ALA A 195 -4.17 -17.77 5.24
C ALA A 195 -3.01 -17.55 6.21
N ASP A 196 -2.16 -18.56 6.31
CA ASP A 196 -0.91 -18.43 7.03
C ASP A 196 -0.04 -17.33 6.37
N PRO A 197 0.68 -16.52 7.16
CA PRO A 197 1.57 -15.50 6.62
C PRO A 197 2.63 -16.12 5.70
N LEU A 198 2.91 -15.43 4.59
CA LEU A 198 3.98 -15.80 3.67
C LEU A 198 5.28 -15.18 4.13
N MET A 199 6.35 -15.97 4.28
CA MET A 199 7.68 -15.42 4.56
C MET A 199 8.32 -15.00 3.24
N MET A 200 8.60 -13.71 3.08
CA MET A 200 9.05 -13.10 1.83
C MET A 200 10.12 -12.03 2.05
N ASN A 201 11.01 -11.87 1.08
CA ASN A 201 11.96 -10.76 1.06
C ASN A 201 11.77 -9.95 -0.25
N ALA A 202 11.30 -8.72 -0.15
CA ALA A 202 11.05 -7.87 -1.31
C ALA A 202 12.31 -7.61 -2.17
N ALA A 203 13.51 -7.84 -1.64
CA ALA A 203 14.74 -7.77 -2.43
C ALA A 203 14.75 -8.76 -3.61
N ASP A 204 14.07 -9.90 -3.45
CA ASP A 204 14.03 -10.95 -4.47
C ASP A 204 13.11 -10.58 -5.66
N MET A 205 12.30 -9.52 -5.53
CA MET A 205 11.51 -8.95 -6.62
C MET A 205 12.28 -7.94 -7.48
N LEU A 206 13.48 -7.58 -7.11
CA LEU A 206 14.18 -6.52 -7.82
C LEU A 206 15.00 -7.09 -9.00
N PRO A 207 14.87 -6.54 -10.23
CA PRO A 207 15.70 -6.95 -11.37
C PRO A 207 17.18 -6.65 -11.11
N ALA A 208 18.09 -7.25 -11.88
CA ALA A 208 19.53 -7.06 -11.73
C ALA A 208 19.96 -5.65 -12.17
N ASP A 209 19.42 -5.16 -13.28
CA ASP A 209 19.57 -3.76 -13.70
C ASP A 209 18.58 -2.89 -12.93
N ARG A 210 19.13 -1.88 -12.25
CA ARG A 210 18.36 -0.93 -11.42
C ARG A 210 18.03 0.37 -12.14
N THR A 211 18.21 0.41 -13.46
CA THR A 211 17.81 1.58 -14.24
C THR A 211 16.29 1.71 -14.25
N THR A 212 15.81 2.89 -13.88
CA THR A 212 14.38 3.20 -13.80
C THR A 212 14.02 4.44 -14.57
N TYR A 213 12.76 4.51 -15.00
CA TYR A 213 12.09 5.76 -15.30
C TYR A 213 11.59 6.35 -13.99
N THR A 214 11.85 7.62 -13.71
CA THR A 214 11.34 8.29 -12.51
C THR A 214 10.58 9.56 -12.86
N TYR A 215 9.45 9.77 -12.20
CA TYR A 215 8.63 10.95 -12.40
C TYR A 215 7.72 11.24 -11.19
N PRO A 216 7.30 12.50 -10.95
CA PRO A 216 6.29 12.82 -9.95
C PRO A 216 4.90 12.48 -10.49
N GLY A 217 4.13 11.71 -9.72
CA GLY A 217 2.80 11.25 -10.13
C GLY A 217 1.82 11.06 -9.00
N SER A 218 0.85 10.19 -9.21
CA SER A 218 -0.27 9.94 -8.32
C SER A 218 -0.43 8.47 -7.98
N LEU A 219 -1.34 8.18 -7.03
CA LEU A 219 -1.98 6.88 -6.95
C LEU A 219 -2.72 6.60 -8.26
N THR A 220 -2.74 5.33 -8.69
CA THR A 220 -3.44 4.90 -9.91
C THR A 220 -4.90 4.51 -9.65
N THR A 221 -5.32 4.52 -8.40
CA THR A 221 -6.69 4.26 -7.95
C THR A 221 -7.23 5.44 -7.15
N PRO A 222 -8.55 5.62 -7.03
CA PRO A 222 -9.12 6.61 -6.13
C PRO A 222 -8.51 6.51 -4.70
N PRO A 223 -8.17 7.64 -4.07
CA PRO A 223 -8.48 9.03 -4.45
C PRO A 223 -7.50 9.70 -5.41
N CYS A 224 -6.60 9.00 -6.08
CA CYS A 224 -5.66 9.50 -7.10
C CYS A 224 -4.74 10.63 -6.60
N SER A 225 -4.39 10.65 -5.32
CA SER A 225 -3.58 11.68 -4.69
C SER A 225 -2.22 11.83 -5.36
N GLU A 226 -1.82 13.06 -5.70
CA GLU A 226 -0.59 13.40 -6.42
C GLU A 226 0.63 13.52 -5.48
N ILE A 227 0.89 12.46 -4.72
CA ILE A 227 1.92 12.37 -3.66
C ILE A 227 2.96 11.29 -3.93
N VAL A 228 2.97 10.72 -5.12
CA VAL A 228 3.81 9.57 -5.46
C VAL A 228 5.04 10.00 -6.26
N ARG A 229 6.20 9.53 -5.83
CA ARG A 229 7.39 9.47 -6.66
C ARG A 229 7.48 8.07 -7.26
N TRP A 230 7.31 7.97 -8.56
CA TRP A 230 7.43 6.73 -9.29
C TRP A 230 8.87 6.42 -9.67
N HIS A 231 9.22 5.13 -9.59
CA HIS A 231 10.44 4.53 -10.08
C HIS A 231 10.06 3.24 -10.79
N VAL A 232 9.93 3.26 -12.12
CA VAL A 232 9.52 2.10 -12.91
C VAL A 232 10.74 1.45 -13.53
N MET A 233 11.03 0.19 -13.16
CA MET A 233 12.20 -0.55 -13.61
C MET A 233 12.15 -0.76 -15.12
N GLN A 234 13.29 -0.58 -15.80
CA GLN A 234 13.38 -0.79 -17.25
C GLN A 234 13.53 -2.26 -17.62
N GLU A 235 14.25 -3.04 -16.80
CA GLU A 235 14.41 -4.48 -17.00
C GLU A 235 13.17 -5.21 -16.46
N PRO A 236 12.37 -5.88 -17.33
CA PRO A 236 11.25 -6.68 -16.86
C PRO A 236 11.74 -7.96 -16.18
N LEU A 237 10.96 -8.47 -15.24
CA LEU A 237 11.08 -9.83 -14.73
C LEU A 237 10.21 -10.78 -15.56
N THR A 238 10.40 -12.09 -15.35
CA THR A 238 9.57 -13.09 -16.00
C THR A 238 8.63 -13.78 -15.02
N MET A 239 7.50 -14.27 -15.54
CA MET A 239 6.65 -15.26 -14.91
C MET A 239 6.20 -16.29 -15.94
N SER A 240 5.89 -17.52 -15.49
CA SER A 240 5.43 -18.55 -16.41
C SER A 240 4.03 -18.24 -16.95
N ALA A 241 3.67 -18.88 -18.07
CA ALA A 241 2.33 -18.78 -18.62
C ALA A 241 1.25 -19.20 -17.60
N GLU A 242 1.53 -20.24 -16.81
CA GLU A 242 0.61 -20.72 -15.76
C GLU A 242 0.46 -19.68 -14.64
N GLN A 243 1.56 -19.03 -14.25
CA GLN A 243 1.49 -17.95 -13.24
C GLN A 243 0.69 -16.75 -13.77
N MET A 244 0.89 -16.40 -15.04
CA MET A 244 0.13 -15.32 -15.68
C MET A 244 -1.36 -15.67 -15.77
N GLU A 245 -1.69 -16.89 -16.19
CA GLU A 245 -3.09 -17.37 -16.28
C GLU A 245 -3.77 -17.36 -14.91
N ALA A 246 -3.06 -17.77 -13.85
CA ALA A 246 -3.60 -17.77 -12.49
C ALA A 246 -3.90 -16.35 -12.00
N LEU A 247 -3.07 -15.37 -12.33
CA LEU A 247 -3.28 -13.97 -11.97
C LEU A 247 -4.46 -13.37 -12.73
N THR A 248 -4.49 -13.52 -14.06
CA THR A 248 -5.56 -12.99 -14.92
C THR A 248 -6.91 -13.66 -14.67
N ALA A 249 -6.92 -14.92 -14.19
CA ALA A 249 -8.17 -15.59 -13.80
C ALA A 249 -8.86 -14.95 -12.59
N ILE A 250 -8.10 -14.20 -11.76
CA ILE A 250 -8.65 -13.50 -10.60
C ILE A 250 -9.02 -12.06 -10.97
N TYR A 251 -8.08 -11.34 -11.60
CA TYR A 251 -8.28 -9.99 -12.07
C TYR A 251 -7.68 -9.83 -13.48
N ASP A 252 -8.53 -9.47 -14.40
CA ASP A 252 -8.19 -9.09 -15.77
C ASP A 252 -8.66 -7.64 -15.98
N ASP A 253 -7.88 -6.86 -16.73
CA ASP A 253 -8.17 -5.44 -17.00
C ASP A 253 -8.31 -4.56 -15.72
N ASN A 254 -7.51 -4.86 -14.66
CA ASN A 254 -7.47 -4.06 -13.44
C ASN A 254 -6.40 -2.94 -13.51
N ASN A 255 -6.30 -2.29 -14.63
CA ASN A 255 -5.35 -1.22 -14.92
C ASN A 255 -6.06 0.08 -15.32
N ARG A 256 -5.57 1.21 -14.78
CA ARG A 256 -6.02 2.52 -15.21
C ARG A 256 -5.39 2.86 -16.57
N PRO A 257 -6.14 3.44 -17.52
CA PRO A 257 -5.54 3.95 -18.76
C PRO A 257 -4.45 4.97 -18.51
N VAL A 258 -3.44 5.04 -19.40
CA VAL A 258 -2.37 6.04 -19.34
C VAL A 258 -2.91 7.46 -19.34
N GLN A 259 -2.29 8.32 -18.54
CA GLN A 259 -2.65 9.70 -18.33
C GLN A 259 -1.70 10.64 -19.07
N PRO A 260 -2.11 11.85 -19.41
CA PRO A 260 -1.23 12.81 -20.06
C PRO A 260 -0.01 13.14 -19.20
N LEU A 261 1.17 13.18 -19.82
CA LEU A 261 2.40 13.59 -19.15
C LEU A 261 2.34 15.06 -18.68
N ASN A 262 1.64 15.92 -19.43
CA ASN A 262 1.57 17.37 -19.22
C ASN A 262 2.96 18.01 -19.15
N ASP A 263 3.20 18.89 -18.17
CA ASP A 263 4.48 19.61 -18.00
C ASP A 263 5.53 18.84 -17.18
N ARG A 264 5.32 17.51 -16.97
CA ARG A 264 6.26 16.68 -16.22
C ARG A 264 7.38 16.19 -17.12
N GLU A 265 8.55 16.00 -16.53
CA GLU A 265 9.69 15.34 -17.14
C GLU A 265 9.78 13.90 -16.60
N ILE A 266 10.29 12.99 -17.44
CA ILE A 266 10.63 11.64 -17.08
C ILE A 266 12.15 11.55 -17.07
N ASP A 267 12.74 11.37 -15.91
CA ASP A 267 14.18 11.17 -15.78
C ASP A 267 14.51 9.67 -15.83
N ARG A 268 15.71 9.33 -16.29
CA ARG A 268 16.28 8.00 -16.11
C ARG A 268 17.30 8.04 -14.99
N VAL A 269 17.16 7.13 -14.02
CA VAL A 269 18.09 7.02 -12.91
C VAL A 269 18.47 5.56 -12.68
N THR A 270 19.69 5.32 -12.19
CA THR A 270 20.11 4.00 -11.71
C THR A 270 20.03 4.01 -10.18
N LEU A 271 19.16 3.13 -9.62
CA LEU A 271 18.91 2.99 -8.20
C LEU A 271 19.98 2.14 -7.51
#